data_e1c567d115967f06f83c020475137de3
#
_entry.id   e1c567d115967f06f83c020475137de3
#
_cell.length_a   1.000
_cell.length_b   1.000
_cell.length_c   1.000
_cell.angle_alpha   90.00
_cell.angle_beta   90.00
_cell.angle_gamma   90.00
#
_symmetry.space_group_name_H-M   'P 1'
#
loop_
_entity.id
_entity.type
_entity.pdbx_description
1 polymer ?
#
loop_
_entity_poly.entity_id
_entity_poly.type
_entity_poly.pdbx_seq_one_letter_code
_entity_poly.pdbx_strand_id
1 'polypeptide(L)'
;MKKLLLVVCLLFSFFIAEIQEALALDYSIISKNAKIVAALEKLDSINRRDVIAILYGRNATKKPIRVMFRDLAMYGYEDAEAITAPTKNNGLVIYISSEHRGASPECIACLIAHESQHHTFTNTRAEELRAWISETQAWNEFTKRNRELLVSNEPLAKRENIIAKIRAKGGVAGVQKLIAANPVYADLN
;
A
#
# COMPACT_ATOMS: atom_id res chain seq x y z
N MET A 1 20.89 46.25 -0.13
CA MET A 1 19.98 45.38 0.60
C MET A 1 19.22 44.37 -0.31
N LYS A 2 18.53 44.80 -1.40
CA LYS A 2 17.74 43.88 -2.27
C LYS A 2 18.56 42.74 -2.91
N LYS A 3 19.81 42.99 -3.33
CA LYS A 3 20.69 41.97 -3.94
C LYS A 3 21.14 40.90 -2.92
N LEU A 4 21.39 41.27 -1.66
CA LEU A 4 21.80 40.35 -0.61
C LEU A 4 20.62 39.39 -0.24
N LEU A 5 19.40 39.92 -0.16
CA LEU A 5 18.20 39.12 0.11
C LEU A 5 17.94 38.08 -0.97
N LEU A 6 18.14 38.44 -2.25
CA LEU A 6 17.97 37.50 -3.38
C LEU A 6 18.97 36.34 -3.32
N VAL A 7 20.24 36.60 -2.98
CA VAL A 7 21.28 35.58 -2.85
C VAL A 7 20.98 34.63 -1.69
N VAL A 8 20.51 35.16 -0.54
CA VAL A 8 20.12 34.33 0.62
C VAL A 8 18.93 33.43 0.27
N CYS A 9 17.90 33.94 -0.42
CA CYS A 9 16.75 33.14 -0.86
C CYS A 9 17.17 32.03 -1.84
N LEU A 10 18.06 32.31 -2.79
CA LEU A 10 18.58 31.31 -3.72
C LEU A 10 19.38 30.22 -3.00
N LEU A 11 20.27 30.56 -2.09
CA LEU A 11 21.05 29.60 -1.31
C LEU A 11 20.13 28.74 -0.42
N PHE A 12 19.11 29.33 0.19
CA PHE A 12 18.14 28.58 0.99
C PHE A 12 17.31 27.60 0.15
N SER A 13 16.94 28.00 -1.08
CA SER A 13 16.22 27.11 -2.02
C SER A 13 17.08 25.94 -2.49
N PHE A 14 18.37 26.16 -2.76
CA PHE A 14 19.31 25.08 -3.07
C PHE A 14 19.50 24.13 -1.90
N PHE A 15 19.66 24.66 -0.69
CA PHE A 15 19.82 23.84 0.52
C PHE A 15 18.58 22.97 0.82
N ILE A 16 17.37 23.49 0.59
CA ILE A 16 16.12 22.74 0.74
C ILE A 16 16.02 21.65 -0.33
N ALA A 17 16.42 21.92 -1.58
CA ALA A 17 16.41 20.94 -2.65
C ALA A 17 17.40 19.78 -2.39
N GLU A 18 18.61 20.07 -1.93
CA GLU A 18 19.61 19.04 -1.57
C GLU A 18 19.15 18.19 -0.36
N ILE A 19 18.47 18.78 0.63
CA ILE A 19 17.91 18.05 1.76
C ILE A 19 16.75 17.15 1.30
N GLN A 20 15.95 17.56 0.32
CA GLN A 20 14.89 16.73 -0.24
C GLN A 20 15.44 15.55 -1.05
N GLU A 21 16.50 15.72 -1.82
CA GLU A 21 17.18 14.61 -2.52
C GLU A 21 17.83 13.62 -1.53
N ALA A 22 18.45 14.11 -0.45
CA ALA A 22 19.07 13.27 0.58
C ALA A 22 18.08 12.45 1.40
N LEU A 23 16.79 12.78 1.35
CA LEU A 23 15.71 12.08 2.05
C LEU A 23 14.85 11.21 1.12
N ALA A 24 15.16 11.14 -0.17
CA ALA A 24 14.47 10.26 -1.10
C ALA A 24 14.68 8.79 -0.70
N LEU A 25 13.59 8.08 -0.40
CA LEU A 25 13.65 6.66 -0.05
C LEU A 25 14.04 5.84 -1.27
N ASP A 26 15.03 4.97 -1.11
CA ASP A 26 15.43 4.03 -2.17
C ASP A 26 14.46 2.84 -2.22
N TYR A 27 13.38 2.99 -2.97
CA TYR A 27 12.39 1.93 -3.15
C TYR A 27 12.91 0.69 -3.87
N SER A 28 14.12 0.71 -4.45
CA SER A 28 14.72 -0.44 -5.10
C SER A 28 15.01 -1.60 -4.13
N ILE A 29 15.14 -1.31 -2.84
CA ILE A 29 15.24 -2.29 -1.76
C ILE A 29 13.95 -3.12 -1.66
N ILE A 30 12.80 -2.49 -1.87
CA ILE A 30 11.47 -3.11 -1.79
C ILE A 30 11.10 -3.77 -3.11
N SER A 31 11.29 -3.08 -4.23
CA SER A 31 11.00 -3.64 -5.56
C SER A 31 11.85 -3.01 -6.65
N LYS A 32 12.22 -3.85 -7.64
CA LYS A 32 12.84 -3.38 -8.90
C LYS A 32 11.82 -3.16 -10.02
N ASN A 33 10.55 -3.46 -9.78
CA ASN A 33 9.49 -3.26 -10.76
C ASN A 33 9.01 -1.81 -10.74
N ALA A 34 9.12 -1.11 -11.85
CA ALA A 34 8.79 0.32 -11.96
C ALA A 34 7.34 0.64 -11.55
N LYS A 35 6.38 -0.26 -11.85
CA LYS A 35 4.98 -0.07 -11.46
C LYS A 35 4.79 -0.15 -9.95
N ILE A 36 5.47 -1.07 -9.28
CA ILE A 36 5.45 -1.20 -7.81
C ILE A 36 6.15 0.00 -7.17
N VAL A 37 7.28 0.44 -7.73
CA VAL A 37 7.97 1.66 -7.27
C VAL A 37 7.02 2.85 -7.36
N ALA A 38 6.33 3.04 -8.48
CA ALA A 38 5.33 4.10 -8.63
C ALA A 38 4.20 4.00 -7.58
N ALA A 39 3.77 2.79 -7.22
CA ALA A 39 2.79 2.59 -6.15
C ALA A 39 3.33 2.97 -4.76
N LEU A 40 4.61 2.70 -4.47
CA LEU A 40 5.26 3.12 -3.24
C LEU A 40 5.40 4.65 -3.16
N GLU A 41 5.75 5.30 -4.27
CA GLU A 41 5.77 6.77 -4.38
C GLU A 41 4.38 7.37 -4.15
N LYS A 42 3.31 6.71 -4.62
CA LYS A 42 1.92 7.11 -4.32
C LYS A 42 1.62 7.03 -2.83
N LEU A 43 1.99 5.95 -2.13
CA LEU A 43 1.83 5.83 -0.68
C LEU A 43 2.57 6.94 0.08
N ASP A 44 3.80 7.24 -0.31
CA ASP A 44 4.57 8.33 0.31
C ASP A 44 3.91 9.69 0.03
N SER A 45 3.43 9.92 -1.19
CA SER A 45 2.77 11.17 -1.58
C SER A 45 1.53 11.48 -0.73
N ILE A 46 0.82 10.48 -0.23
CA ILE A 46 -0.33 10.62 0.70
C ILE A 46 0.07 10.45 2.17
N ASN A 47 1.38 10.50 2.46
CA ASN A 47 1.96 10.42 3.81
C ASN A 47 1.67 9.10 4.56
N ARG A 48 1.54 7.96 3.83
CA ARG A 48 1.41 6.62 4.42
C ARG A 48 2.76 6.07 4.86
N ARG A 49 3.47 6.87 5.66
CA ARG A 49 4.78 6.51 6.20
C ARG A 49 4.73 5.33 7.16
N ASP A 50 3.59 5.04 7.74
CA ASP A 50 3.31 3.83 8.53
C ASP A 50 3.52 2.56 7.67
N VAL A 51 2.92 2.49 6.49
CA VAL A 51 3.07 1.40 5.52
C VAL A 51 4.53 1.30 5.05
N ILE A 52 5.11 2.42 4.64
CA ILE A 52 6.50 2.46 4.17
C ILE A 52 7.45 1.95 5.27
N ALA A 53 7.29 2.38 6.52
CA ALA A 53 8.13 1.94 7.63
C ALA A 53 8.03 0.41 7.87
N ILE A 54 6.83 -0.18 7.74
CA ILE A 54 6.63 -1.63 7.82
C ILE A 54 7.44 -2.34 6.72
N LEU A 55 7.34 -1.85 5.48
CA LEU A 55 8.07 -2.43 4.35
C LEU A 55 9.59 -2.34 4.52
N TYR A 56 10.11 -1.29 5.16
CA TYR A 56 11.54 -1.11 5.44
C TYR A 56 12.04 -1.83 6.70
N GLY A 57 11.21 -2.64 7.35
CA GLY A 57 11.62 -3.49 8.46
C GLY A 57 11.01 -3.16 9.82
N ARG A 58 10.11 -2.16 9.92
CA ARG A 58 9.31 -1.95 11.14
C ARG A 58 8.17 -2.98 11.21
N ASN A 59 8.54 -4.25 11.16
CA ASN A 59 7.66 -5.41 11.16
C ASN A 59 8.22 -6.50 12.09
N ALA A 60 7.49 -7.60 12.28
CA ALA A 60 7.87 -8.68 13.19
C ALA A 60 9.22 -9.32 12.84
N THR A 61 9.59 -9.34 11.55
CA THR A 61 10.86 -9.96 11.09
C THR A 61 12.05 -9.01 11.19
N LYS A 62 11.83 -7.70 11.39
CA LYS A 62 12.85 -6.64 11.36
C LYS A 62 13.66 -6.60 10.06
N LYS A 63 13.07 -7.10 8.96
CA LYS A 63 13.68 -7.16 7.62
C LYS A 63 12.80 -6.43 6.62
N PRO A 64 13.38 -5.87 5.54
CA PRO A 64 12.59 -5.31 4.45
C PRO A 64 11.66 -6.36 3.84
N ILE A 65 10.43 -5.97 3.53
CA ILE A 65 9.44 -6.80 2.84
C ILE A 65 9.53 -6.47 1.36
N ARG A 66 9.92 -7.46 0.55
CA ARG A 66 9.96 -7.27 -0.91
C ARG A 66 8.56 -7.39 -1.49
N VAL A 67 8.29 -6.60 -2.53
CA VAL A 67 7.02 -6.62 -3.26
C VAL A 67 7.28 -7.00 -4.71
N MET A 68 6.52 -7.94 -5.25
CA MET A 68 6.67 -8.38 -6.63
C MET A 68 5.37 -8.95 -7.19
N PHE A 69 5.23 -8.90 -8.51
CA PHE A 69 4.15 -9.59 -9.21
C PHE A 69 4.42 -11.09 -9.31
N ARG A 70 3.38 -11.89 -9.10
CA ARG A 70 3.42 -13.35 -9.23
C ARG A 70 2.12 -13.87 -9.82
N ASP A 71 2.20 -14.99 -10.52
CA ASP A 71 1.03 -15.80 -10.84
C ASP A 71 0.63 -16.56 -9.58
N LEU A 72 -0.43 -16.10 -8.91
CA LEU A 72 -0.88 -16.65 -7.64
C LEU A 72 -1.62 -17.99 -7.81
N ALA A 73 -2.21 -18.25 -8.98
CA ALA A 73 -2.87 -19.52 -9.30
C ALA A 73 -1.90 -20.70 -9.21
N MET A 74 -0.63 -20.51 -9.57
CA MET A 74 0.42 -21.53 -9.43
C MET A 74 0.67 -21.97 -7.98
N TYR A 75 0.17 -21.23 -7.00
CA TYR A 75 0.32 -21.50 -5.57
C TYR A 75 -1.00 -21.85 -4.88
N GLY A 76 -2.09 -22.03 -5.64
CA GLY A 76 -3.41 -22.33 -5.11
C GLY A 76 -4.17 -21.12 -4.56
N TYR A 77 -3.79 -19.91 -4.96
CA TYR A 77 -4.44 -18.65 -4.57
C TYR A 77 -5.06 -17.95 -5.78
N GLU A 78 -5.90 -18.69 -6.53
CA GLU A 78 -6.46 -18.24 -7.82
C GLU A 78 -7.29 -16.96 -7.70
N ASP A 79 -8.01 -16.83 -6.59
CA ASP A 79 -8.91 -15.68 -6.35
C ASP A 79 -8.26 -14.56 -5.53
N ALA A 80 -6.98 -14.68 -5.17
CA ALA A 80 -6.30 -13.66 -4.38
C ALA A 80 -5.73 -12.55 -5.25
N GLU A 81 -6.04 -11.31 -4.88
CA GLU A 81 -5.46 -10.11 -5.51
C GLU A 81 -3.98 -9.91 -5.14
N ALA A 82 -3.65 -10.20 -3.89
CA ALA A 82 -2.31 -10.20 -3.33
C ALA A 82 -2.23 -11.11 -2.11
N ILE A 83 -1.02 -11.49 -1.71
CA ILE A 83 -0.77 -12.25 -0.48
C ILE A 83 0.55 -11.83 0.16
N THR A 84 0.61 -11.89 1.49
CA THR A 84 1.85 -11.80 2.25
C THR A 84 2.29 -13.20 2.67
N ALA A 85 3.50 -13.59 2.29
CA ALA A 85 4.03 -14.93 2.52
C ALA A 85 5.38 -14.90 3.25
N PRO A 86 5.67 -15.90 4.10
CA PRO A 86 6.99 -16.08 4.68
C PRO A 86 8.02 -16.49 3.64
N THR A 87 9.27 -16.08 3.83
CA THR A 87 10.40 -16.50 3.02
C THR A 87 11.27 -17.53 3.77
N LYS A 88 12.05 -18.30 3.02
CA LYS A 88 12.99 -19.30 3.60
C LYS A 88 13.98 -18.70 4.62
N ASN A 89 14.25 -17.41 4.54
CA ASN A 89 15.19 -16.70 5.41
C ASN A 89 14.51 -15.97 6.57
N ASN A 90 13.34 -16.44 7.02
CA ASN A 90 12.57 -15.81 8.09
C ASN A 90 12.27 -14.30 7.82
N GLY A 91 12.03 -13.96 6.58
CA GLY A 91 11.54 -12.66 6.15
C GLY A 91 10.11 -12.78 5.62
N LEU A 92 9.61 -11.70 5.04
CA LEU A 92 8.32 -11.61 4.38
C LEU A 92 8.49 -11.17 2.94
N VAL A 93 7.52 -11.51 2.11
CA VAL A 93 7.35 -11.03 0.75
C VAL A 93 5.86 -10.79 0.49
N ILE A 94 5.55 -9.71 -0.20
CA ILE A 94 4.22 -9.45 -0.75
C ILE A 94 4.23 -9.85 -2.22
N TYR A 95 3.36 -10.78 -2.57
CA TYR A 95 3.07 -11.12 -3.96
C TYR A 95 1.75 -10.48 -4.37
N ILE A 96 1.79 -9.71 -5.45
CA ILE A 96 0.60 -9.15 -6.10
C ILE A 96 0.31 -10.02 -7.32
N SER A 97 -0.95 -10.37 -7.57
CA SER A 97 -1.33 -11.15 -8.74
C SER A 97 -0.79 -10.50 -10.03
N SER A 98 -0.21 -11.31 -10.91
CA SER A 98 0.30 -10.85 -12.20
C SER A 98 -0.78 -10.29 -13.10
N GLU A 99 -2.05 -10.59 -12.86
CA GLU A 99 -3.21 -10.01 -13.55
C GLU A 99 -3.32 -8.51 -13.34
N HIS A 100 -2.79 -7.99 -12.22
CA HIS A 100 -2.80 -6.57 -11.88
C HIS A 100 -1.61 -5.77 -12.43
N ARG A 101 -0.78 -6.35 -13.30
CA ARG A 101 0.32 -5.61 -13.94
C ARG A 101 -0.13 -4.37 -14.71
N GLY A 102 -1.37 -4.40 -15.23
CA GLY A 102 -2.01 -3.27 -15.92
C GLY A 102 -2.67 -2.25 -15.00
N ALA A 103 -2.86 -2.57 -13.73
CA ALA A 103 -3.58 -1.73 -12.78
C ALA A 103 -2.88 -0.38 -12.54
N SER A 104 -3.66 0.62 -12.11
CA SER A 104 -3.13 1.93 -11.72
C SER A 104 -2.20 1.82 -10.50
N PRO A 105 -1.19 2.68 -10.38
CA PRO A 105 -0.32 2.69 -9.21
C PRO A 105 -1.08 2.89 -7.90
N GLU A 106 -2.17 3.63 -7.90
CA GLU A 106 -3.03 3.86 -6.75
C GLU A 106 -3.71 2.57 -6.27
N CYS A 107 -4.22 1.74 -7.19
CA CYS A 107 -4.81 0.44 -6.85
C CYS A 107 -3.76 -0.53 -6.30
N ILE A 108 -2.58 -0.61 -6.92
CA ILE A 108 -1.47 -1.41 -6.43
C ILE A 108 -1.02 -0.93 -5.03
N ALA A 109 -0.99 0.37 -4.81
CA ALA A 109 -0.67 0.97 -3.52
C ALA A 109 -1.67 0.57 -2.42
N CYS A 110 -2.95 0.45 -2.75
CA CYS A 110 -3.98 -0.04 -1.82
C CYS A 110 -3.74 -1.50 -1.43
N LEU A 111 -3.43 -2.39 -2.39
CA LEU A 111 -3.07 -3.77 -2.11
C LEU A 111 -1.81 -3.86 -1.23
N ILE A 112 -0.77 -3.05 -1.51
CA ILE A 112 0.44 -3.00 -0.67
C ILE A 112 0.10 -2.53 0.74
N ALA A 113 -0.77 -1.53 0.89
CA ALA A 113 -1.19 -1.03 2.20
C ALA A 113 -1.97 -2.08 3.00
N HIS A 114 -2.77 -2.91 2.35
CA HIS A 114 -3.44 -4.07 2.93
C HIS A 114 -2.43 -5.11 3.38
N GLU A 115 -1.66 -5.64 2.45
CA GLU A 115 -0.72 -6.75 2.66
C GLU A 115 0.36 -6.42 3.68
N SER A 116 0.78 -5.16 3.76
CA SER A 116 1.75 -4.74 4.78
C SER A 116 1.29 -5.00 6.20
N GLN A 117 -0.02 -5.11 6.46
CA GLN A 117 -0.57 -5.33 7.80
C GLN A 117 -0.45 -6.79 8.26
N HIS A 118 -0.24 -7.74 7.33
CA HIS A 118 -0.01 -9.16 7.62
C HIS A 118 1.44 -9.46 8.06
N HIS A 119 2.09 -8.51 8.71
CA HIS A 119 3.48 -8.62 9.12
C HIS A 119 3.68 -9.32 10.48
N THR A 120 2.61 -9.70 11.17
CA THR A 120 2.66 -10.30 12.52
C THR A 120 2.49 -11.82 12.51
N PHE A 121 2.15 -12.44 11.40
CA PHE A 121 1.87 -13.88 11.23
C PHE A 121 0.71 -14.41 12.09
N THR A 122 -0.16 -13.55 12.58
CA THR A 122 -1.26 -13.96 13.47
C THR A 122 -2.44 -14.52 12.72
N ASN A 123 -2.62 -14.13 11.46
CA ASN A 123 -3.71 -14.55 10.58
C ASN A 123 -5.08 -14.55 11.31
N THR A 124 -5.45 -13.41 11.86
CA THR A 124 -6.69 -13.24 12.65
C THR A 124 -7.64 -12.27 11.97
N ARG A 125 -8.94 -12.35 12.30
CA ARG A 125 -9.94 -11.35 11.85
C ARG A 125 -9.57 -9.93 12.27
N ALA A 126 -8.89 -9.75 13.39
CA ALA A 126 -8.41 -8.45 13.84
C ALA A 126 -7.28 -7.92 12.93
N GLU A 127 -6.43 -8.80 12.42
CA GLU A 127 -5.39 -8.45 11.45
C GLU A 127 -6.01 -8.07 10.11
N GLU A 128 -6.95 -8.86 9.60
CA GLU A 128 -7.73 -8.55 8.41
C GLU A 128 -8.43 -7.20 8.51
N LEU A 129 -9.05 -6.92 9.66
CA LEU A 129 -9.70 -5.63 9.88
C LEU A 129 -8.71 -4.46 9.77
N ARG A 130 -7.50 -4.60 10.33
CA ARG A 130 -6.45 -3.57 10.18
C ARG A 130 -6.03 -3.41 8.73
N ALA A 131 -5.90 -4.52 8.00
CA ALA A 131 -5.52 -4.53 6.59
C ALA A 131 -6.56 -3.78 5.73
N TRP A 132 -7.84 -4.12 5.85
CA TRP A 132 -8.93 -3.45 5.15
C TRP A 132 -9.06 -1.96 5.53
N ILE A 133 -8.81 -1.60 6.79
CA ILE A 133 -8.79 -0.20 7.21
C ILE A 133 -7.62 0.54 6.56
N SER A 134 -6.43 -0.06 6.54
CA SER A 134 -5.23 0.50 5.92
C SER A 134 -5.45 0.78 4.43
N GLU A 135 -5.99 -0.21 3.71
CA GLU A 135 -6.35 -0.14 2.30
C GLU A 135 -7.34 0.99 2.00
N THR A 136 -8.48 1.01 2.71
CA THR A 136 -9.49 2.05 2.51
C THR A 136 -9.03 3.44 2.90
N GLN A 137 -8.10 3.58 3.84
CA GLN A 137 -7.48 4.88 4.16
C GLN A 137 -6.67 5.40 2.97
N ALA A 138 -5.84 4.53 2.36
CA ALA A 138 -5.06 4.89 1.19
C ALA A 138 -5.98 5.29 0.02
N TRP A 139 -7.00 4.48 -0.27
CA TRP A 139 -7.97 4.77 -1.33
C TRP A 139 -8.68 6.11 -1.14
N ASN A 140 -9.14 6.40 0.06
CA ASN A 140 -9.82 7.67 0.37
C ASN A 140 -8.89 8.88 0.14
N GLU A 141 -7.60 8.78 0.48
CA GLU A 141 -6.65 9.86 0.22
C GLU A 141 -6.37 10.03 -1.28
N PHE A 142 -6.28 8.92 -2.04
CA PHE A 142 -6.12 8.98 -3.49
C PHE A 142 -7.34 9.60 -4.17
N THR A 143 -8.55 9.18 -3.80
CA THR A 143 -9.78 9.70 -4.42
C THR A 143 -10.09 11.17 -4.06
N LYS A 144 -9.61 11.66 -2.93
CA LYS A 144 -9.65 13.10 -2.60
C LYS A 144 -8.80 13.92 -3.58
N ARG A 145 -7.66 13.38 -4.03
CA ARG A 145 -6.71 14.04 -4.92
C ARG A 145 -7.03 13.82 -6.39
N ASN A 146 -7.54 12.65 -6.73
CA ASN A 146 -7.92 12.27 -8.10
C ASN A 146 -9.32 11.66 -8.11
N ARG A 147 -10.32 12.46 -8.45
CA ARG A 147 -11.72 12.02 -8.49
C ARG A 147 -12.06 11.09 -9.65
N GLU A 148 -11.21 11.01 -10.68
CA GLU A 148 -11.40 10.08 -11.80
C GLU A 148 -11.35 8.62 -11.33
N LEU A 149 -10.63 8.31 -10.25
CA LEU A 149 -10.61 7.00 -9.64
C LEU A 149 -12.00 6.50 -9.20
N LEU A 150 -12.91 7.43 -8.82
CA LEU A 150 -14.27 7.08 -8.38
C LEU A 150 -15.16 6.57 -9.53
N VAL A 151 -14.82 6.93 -10.77
CA VAL A 151 -15.56 6.55 -11.99
C VAL A 151 -14.75 5.63 -12.89
N SER A 152 -13.60 5.18 -12.44
CA SER A 152 -12.73 4.27 -13.17
C SER A 152 -13.43 2.93 -13.47
N ASN A 153 -13.20 2.41 -14.68
CA ASN A 153 -13.66 1.09 -15.08
C ASN A 153 -12.70 -0.05 -14.71
N GLU A 154 -11.56 0.28 -14.14
CA GLU A 154 -10.58 -0.68 -13.65
C GLU A 154 -11.19 -1.57 -12.56
N PRO A 155 -11.04 -2.92 -12.64
CA PRO A 155 -11.65 -3.86 -11.68
C PRO A 155 -11.26 -3.56 -10.23
N LEU A 156 -9.96 -3.33 -9.95
CA LEU A 156 -9.50 -2.99 -8.61
C LEU A 156 -10.07 -1.67 -8.11
N ALA A 157 -10.14 -0.62 -8.96
CA ALA A 157 -10.74 0.65 -8.55
C ALA A 157 -12.24 0.49 -8.20
N LYS A 158 -12.98 -0.34 -8.95
CA LYS A 158 -14.37 -0.66 -8.61
C LYS A 158 -14.48 -1.37 -7.27
N ARG A 159 -13.60 -2.35 -7.00
CA ARG A 159 -13.53 -3.06 -5.71
C ARG A 159 -13.26 -2.07 -4.58
N GLU A 160 -12.25 -1.22 -4.72
CA GLU A 160 -11.90 -0.19 -3.73
C GLU A 160 -13.08 0.76 -3.44
N ASN A 161 -13.78 1.20 -4.49
CA ASN A 161 -14.95 2.06 -4.36
C ASN A 161 -16.09 1.39 -3.58
N ILE A 162 -16.31 0.08 -3.76
CA ILE A 162 -17.32 -0.68 -3.00
C ILE A 162 -16.94 -0.73 -1.52
N ILE A 163 -15.70 -1.09 -1.21
CA ILE A 163 -15.20 -1.22 0.16
C ILE A 163 -15.23 0.14 0.88
N ALA A 164 -14.76 1.20 0.20
CA ALA A 164 -14.80 2.55 0.74
C ALA A 164 -16.23 3.02 1.04
N LYS A 165 -17.21 2.68 0.20
CA LYS A 165 -18.63 2.97 0.45
C LYS A 165 -19.18 2.19 1.66
N ILE A 166 -18.82 0.92 1.81
CA ILE A 166 -19.20 0.10 2.98
C ILE A 166 -18.67 0.75 4.25
N ARG A 167 -17.38 1.13 4.25
CA ARG A 167 -16.75 1.79 5.39
C ARG A 167 -17.37 3.17 5.68
N ALA A 168 -17.65 3.96 4.65
CA ALA A 168 -18.27 5.28 4.83
C ALA A 168 -19.67 5.21 5.45
N LYS A 169 -20.47 4.18 5.10
CA LYS A 169 -21.82 3.98 5.63
C LYS A 169 -21.86 3.29 6.99
N GLY A 170 -21.02 2.27 7.18
CA GLY A 170 -21.07 1.39 8.35
C GLY A 170 -19.89 1.52 9.32
N GLY A 171 -18.94 2.42 9.04
CA GLY A 171 -17.72 2.56 9.83
C GLY A 171 -16.90 1.28 9.89
N VAL A 172 -16.21 1.08 11.00
CA VAL A 172 -15.44 -0.15 11.28
C VAL A 172 -16.36 -1.38 11.33
N ALA A 173 -17.56 -1.24 11.88
CA ALA A 173 -18.52 -2.34 11.97
C ALA A 173 -19.00 -2.83 10.59
N GLY A 174 -19.09 -1.93 9.60
CA GLY A 174 -19.40 -2.30 8.21
C GLY A 174 -18.32 -3.17 7.60
N VAL A 175 -17.04 -2.82 7.83
CA VAL A 175 -15.89 -3.63 7.37
C VAL A 175 -15.85 -4.99 8.10
N GLN A 176 -16.09 -5.02 9.41
CA GLN A 176 -16.16 -6.29 10.17
C GLN A 176 -17.23 -7.24 9.61
N LYS A 177 -18.42 -6.72 9.25
CA LYS A 177 -19.47 -7.52 8.62
C LYS A 177 -19.04 -8.05 7.26
N LEU A 178 -18.32 -7.27 6.45
CA LEU A 178 -17.78 -7.70 5.17
C LEU A 178 -16.79 -8.86 5.35
N ILE A 179 -15.87 -8.75 6.30
CA ILE A 179 -14.90 -9.81 6.64
C ILE A 179 -15.63 -11.07 7.10
N ALA A 180 -16.61 -10.93 8.02
CA ALA A 180 -17.36 -12.06 8.56
C ALA A 180 -18.22 -12.78 7.51
N ALA A 181 -18.66 -12.08 6.47
CA ALA A 181 -19.45 -12.65 5.37
C ALA A 181 -18.59 -13.28 4.26
N ASN A 182 -17.27 -13.05 4.26
CA ASN A 182 -16.38 -13.60 3.25
C ASN A 182 -15.92 -15.02 3.67
N PRO A 183 -16.25 -16.06 2.89
CA PRO A 183 -15.88 -17.44 3.21
C PRO A 183 -14.37 -17.67 3.30
N VAL A 184 -13.56 -16.86 2.64
CA VAL A 184 -12.09 -16.92 2.74
C VAL A 184 -11.59 -16.69 4.16
N TYR A 185 -12.36 -15.93 4.97
CA TYR A 185 -12.02 -15.59 6.35
C TYR A 185 -12.81 -16.41 7.39
N ALA A 186 -13.54 -17.46 6.96
CA ALA A 186 -14.40 -18.25 7.84
C ALA A 186 -13.60 -18.91 8.99
N ASP A 187 -12.40 -19.38 8.71
CA ASP A 187 -11.54 -20.11 9.65
C ASP A 187 -10.62 -19.19 10.48
N LEU A 188 -10.70 -17.86 10.29
CA LEU A 188 -9.92 -16.93 11.09
C LEU A 188 -10.55 -16.73 12.49
N ASN A 189 -9.68 -16.77 13.50
CA ASN A 189 -10.04 -16.51 14.91
C ASN A 189 -10.08 -15.00 15.25
#